data_77d4c27341f3b7e8038d08e702efb452
#
_entry.id   77d4c27341f3b7e8038d08e702efb452
#
_cell.length_a   1.000
_cell.length_b   1.000
_cell.length_c   1.000
_cell.angle_alpha   90.00
_cell.angle_beta   90.00
_cell.angle_gamma   90.00
#
_symmetry.space_group_name_H-M   'P 1'
#
loop_
_entity.id
_entity.type
_entity.pdbx_description
1 polymer ?
#
loop_
_entity_poly.entity_id
_entity_poly.type
_entity_poly.pdbx_seq_one_letter_code
_entity_poly.pdbx_strand_id
1 'polypeptide(L)'
;MAKRDYYEVLGTNKSASPEEIKKAYRKSALKYHPDKNKGDKAAEAKFKEASEAYHVLSDKGRRTNYDQFGHAAFEGGGSRSGFGNF
;
A
#
# COMPACT_ATOMS: atom_id res chain seq x y z
N MET A 1 16.77 3.84 0.22
CA MET A 1 16.13 2.89 -0.67
C MET A 1 14.74 3.35 -1.06
N ALA A 2 14.46 3.37 -2.33
CA ALA A 2 13.16 3.82 -2.78
C ALA A 2 12.09 2.77 -2.49
N LYS A 3 10.90 3.22 -2.13
CA LYS A 3 9.78 2.32 -1.95
C LYS A 3 9.28 1.86 -3.31
N ARG A 4 8.69 0.68 -3.31
CA ARG A 4 8.08 0.18 -4.53
C ARG A 4 6.84 0.98 -4.84
N ASP A 5 6.47 1.00 -6.12
CA ASP A 5 5.22 1.61 -6.54
C ASP A 5 4.05 0.89 -5.89
N TYR A 6 3.11 1.66 -5.34
CA TYR A 6 1.98 1.06 -4.62
C TYR A 6 1.12 0.18 -5.52
N TYR A 7 0.96 0.56 -6.77
CA TYR A 7 0.19 -0.29 -7.69
C TYR A 7 0.91 -1.62 -7.90
N GLU A 8 2.22 -1.56 -8.00
CA GLU A 8 3.02 -2.76 -8.16
C GLU A 8 2.97 -3.62 -6.91
N VAL A 9 3.00 -3.00 -5.75
CA VAL A 9 2.92 -3.74 -4.48
C VAL A 9 1.66 -4.57 -4.42
N LEU A 10 0.55 -4.02 -4.89
CA LEU A 10 -0.72 -4.74 -4.88
C LEU A 10 -0.90 -5.63 -6.11
N GLY A 11 -0.01 -5.53 -7.09
CA GLY A 11 -0.13 -6.34 -8.28
C GLY A 11 -1.21 -5.85 -9.23
N THR A 12 -1.43 -4.56 -9.25
CA THR A 12 -2.43 -3.97 -10.12
C THR A 12 -1.79 -2.85 -10.93
N ASN A 13 -2.58 -2.12 -11.71
CA ASN A 13 -2.03 -1.04 -12.52
C ASN A 13 -2.69 0.30 -12.20
N LYS A 14 -2.16 1.35 -12.78
CA LYS A 14 -2.60 2.70 -12.46
C LYS A 14 -4.06 2.97 -12.84
N SER A 15 -4.57 2.22 -13.76
CA SER A 15 -5.96 2.40 -14.20
C SER A 15 -6.93 1.52 -13.45
N ALA A 16 -6.46 0.80 -12.44
CA ALA A 16 -7.33 -0.09 -11.68
C ALA A 16 -8.44 0.70 -10.99
N SER A 17 -9.64 0.12 -10.98
CA SER A 17 -10.76 0.73 -10.28
C SER A 17 -10.58 0.56 -8.77
N PRO A 18 -11.29 1.36 -7.96
CA PRO A 18 -11.21 1.18 -6.50
C PRO A 18 -11.55 -0.24 -6.08
N GLU A 19 -12.47 -0.88 -6.76
CA GLU A 19 -12.83 -2.26 -6.44
C GLU A 19 -11.69 -3.21 -6.77
N GLU A 20 -11.02 -2.98 -7.89
CA GLU A 20 -9.89 -3.81 -8.26
C GLU A 20 -8.75 -3.68 -7.25
N ILE A 21 -8.53 -2.46 -6.78
CA ILE A 21 -7.51 -2.21 -5.78
C ILE A 21 -7.85 -2.94 -4.49
N LYS A 22 -9.10 -2.86 -4.07
CA LYS A 22 -9.55 -3.54 -2.86
C LYS A 22 -9.38 -5.05 -2.98
N LYS A 23 -9.72 -5.59 -4.13
CA LYS A 23 -9.58 -7.01 -4.38
C LYS A 23 -8.13 -7.44 -4.35
N ALA A 24 -7.27 -6.64 -4.98
CA ALA A 24 -5.84 -6.92 -4.98
C ALA A 24 -5.27 -6.91 -3.57
N TYR A 25 -5.70 -5.94 -2.77
CA TYR A 25 -5.25 -5.87 -1.39
C TYR A 25 -5.69 -7.10 -0.60
N ARG A 26 -6.94 -7.52 -0.78
CA ARG A 26 -7.44 -8.70 -0.07
C ARG A 26 -6.61 -9.93 -0.39
N LYS A 27 -6.25 -10.08 -1.65
CA LYS A 27 -5.41 -11.21 -2.04
C LYS A 27 -4.08 -11.18 -1.33
N SER A 28 -3.44 -10.02 -1.34
CA SER A 28 -2.14 -9.88 -0.68
C SER A 28 -2.26 -10.08 0.82
N ALA A 29 -3.32 -9.53 1.41
CA ALA A 29 -3.52 -9.66 2.84
C ALA A 29 -3.69 -11.11 3.27
N LEU A 30 -4.41 -11.88 2.47
CA LEU A 30 -4.60 -13.28 2.79
C LEU A 30 -3.30 -14.06 2.61
N LYS A 31 -2.58 -13.75 1.56
CA LYS A 31 -1.34 -14.47 1.26
C LYS A 31 -0.26 -14.24 2.31
N TYR A 32 -0.15 -13.01 2.78
CA TYR A 32 0.93 -12.65 3.70
C TYR A 32 0.47 -12.41 5.12
N HIS A 33 -0.73 -12.84 5.45
CA HIS A 33 -1.27 -12.59 6.78
C HIS A 33 -0.39 -13.19 7.86
N PRO A 34 -0.15 -12.45 8.95
CA PRO A 34 0.73 -12.95 10.01
C PRO A 34 0.30 -14.29 10.61
N ASP A 35 -1.00 -14.53 10.69
CA ASP A 35 -1.49 -15.79 11.24
C ASP A 35 -1.12 -16.98 10.38
N LYS A 36 -1.02 -16.78 9.07
CA LYS A 36 -0.65 -17.85 8.16
C LYS A 36 0.85 -17.99 8.00
N ASN A 37 1.57 -16.95 8.32
CA ASN A 37 3.02 -16.90 8.07
C ASN A 37 3.78 -16.53 9.33
N LYS A 38 3.44 -17.19 10.42
CA LYS A 38 4.06 -16.88 11.70
C LYS A 38 5.56 -17.02 11.64
N GLY A 39 6.23 -15.99 12.10
CA GLY A 39 7.67 -16.00 12.13
C GLY A 39 8.34 -15.68 10.81
N ASP A 40 7.57 -15.50 9.75
CA ASP A 40 8.12 -15.17 8.44
C ASP A 40 8.19 -13.66 8.30
N LYS A 41 9.38 -13.12 8.50
CA LYS A 41 9.56 -11.68 8.45
C LYS A 41 9.37 -11.10 7.06
N ALA A 42 9.68 -11.86 6.03
CA ALA A 42 9.46 -11.39 4.67
C ALA A 42 7.98 -11.22 4.39
N ALA A 43 7.17 -12.18 4.85
CA ALA A 43 5.73 -12.08 4.67
C ALA A 43 5.17 -10.91 5.47
N GLU A 44 5.68 -10.70 6.67
CA GLU A 44 5.25 -9.59 7.50
C GLU A 44 5.54 -8.25 6.82
N ALA A 45 6.72 -8.12 6.23
CA ALA A 45 7.09 -6.90 5.54
C ALA A 45 6.18 -6.67 4.34
N LYS A 46 5.85 -7.72 3.61
CA LYS A 46 4.97 -7.60 2.46
C LYS A 46 3.54 -7.27 2.86
N PHE A 47 3.10 -7.80 3.98
CA PHE A 47 1.78 -7.47 4.49
C PHE A 47 1.71 -5.98 4.85
N LYS A 48 2.74 -5.46 5.50
CA LYS A 48 2.79 -4.05 5.83
C LYS A 48 2.82 -3.18 4.58
N GLU A 49 3.59 -3.59 3.60
CA GLU A 49 3.68 -2.88 2.33
C GLU A 49 2.31 -2.80 1.65
N ALA A 50 1.62 -3.94 1.61
CA ALA A 50 0.31 -3.99 0.99
C ALA A 50 -0.69 -3.11 1.73
N SER A 51 -0.62 -3.10 3.06
CA SER A 51 -1.51 -2.28 3.87
C SER A 51 -1.26 -0.80 3.61
N GLU A 52 -0.01 -0.41 3.51
CA GLU A 52 0.34 0.97 3.21
C GLU A 52 -0.16 1.36 1.82
N ALA A 53 0.06 0.50 0.85
CA ALA A 53 -0.38 0.76 -0.51
C ALA A 53 -1.89 0.94 -0.58
N TYR A 54 -2.61 0.06 0.11
CA TYR A 54 -4.06 0.16 0.13
C TYR A 54 -4.54 1.42 0.83
N HIS A 55 -3.85 1.80 1.91
CA HIS A 55 -4.20 3.01 2.63
C HIS A 55 -4.17 4.23 1.71
N VAL A 56 -3.18 4.29 0.84
CA VAL A 56 -3.05 5.38 -0.11
C VAL A 56 -4.04 5.25 -1.25
N LEU A 57 -4.11 4.08 -1.85
CA LEU A 57 -4.86 3.91 -3.08
C LEU A 57 -6.37 3.77 -2.86
N SER A 58 -6.77 3.48 -1.64
CA SER A 58 -8.21 3.34 -1.35
C SER A 58 -8.88 4.68 -1.08
N ASP A 59 -8.11 5.70 -0.77
CA ASP A 59 -8.65 7.04 -0.53
C ASP A 59 -8.47 7.87 -1.79
N LYS A 60 -9.56 8.43 -2.27
CA LYS A 60 -9.53 9.16 -3.52
C LYS A 60 -8.54 10.31 -3.52
N GLY A 61 -8.52 11.08 -2.43
CA GLY A 61 -7.61 12.20 -2.32
C GLY A 61 -6.15 11.77 -2.26
N ARG A 62 -5.88 10.76 -1.45
CA ARG A 62 -4.51 10.25 -1.34
C ARG A 62 -4.05 9.64 -2.64
N ARG A 63 -4.95 8.92 -3.30
CA ARG A 63 -4.61 8.31 -4.58
C ARG A 63 -4.27 9.38 -5.61
N THR A 64 -5.04 10.45 -5.67
CA THR A 64 -4.78 11.54 -6.60
C THR A 64 -3.42 12.16 -6.33
N ASN A 65 -3.11 12.42 -5.06
CA ASN A 65 -1.81 12.97 -4.69
C ASN A 65 -0.70 12.02 -5.07
N TYR A 66 -0.89 10.75 -4.82
CA TYR A 66 0.13 9.76 -5.17
C TYR A 66 0.34 9.70 -6.68
N ASP A 67 -0.74 9.75 -7.45
CA ASP A 67 -0.63 9.69 -8.89
C ASP A 67 0.13 10.89 -9.45
N GLN A 68 0.03 12.03 -8.79
CA GLN A 68 0.72 13.24 -9.24
C GLN A 68 2.17 13.30 -8.77
N PHE A 69 2.43 12.89 -7.54
CA PHE A 69 3.74 13.12 -6.93
C PHE A 69 4.46 11.85 -6.49
N GLY A 70 3.83 10.72 -6.64
CA GLY A 70 4.43 9.47 -6.19
C GLY A 70 4.63 9.46 -4.69
N HIS A 71 5.65 8.78 -4.23
CA HIS A 71 5.90 8.68 -2.80
C HIS A 71 6.24 10.04 -2.17
N ALA A 72 6.69 10.97 -2.99
CA ALA A 72 7.00 12.30 -2.49
C ALA A 72 5.78 12.99 -1.90
N ALA A 73 4.58 12.60 -2.32
CA ALA A 73 3.36 13.18 -1.78
C ALA A 73 3.24 12.96 -0.28
N PHE A 74 3.86 11.91 0.23
CA PHE A 74 3.73 11.53 1.63
C PHE A 74 5.03 11.64 2.41
N GLU A 75 6.11 11.99 1.74
CA GLU A 75 7.40 12.12 2.39
C GLU A 75 7.75 13.56 2.69
N GLY A 76 7.02 14.49 2.12
CA GLY A 76 7.22 15.89 2.41
C GLY A 76 6.81 16.21 3.84
N GLY A 77 7.27 17.33 4.32
CA GLY A 77 7.02 17.69 5.69
C GLY A 77 5.56 17.60 6.07
N GLY A 78 5.24 17.04 7.17
CA GLY A 78 3.90 17.01 7.71
C GLY A 78 3.04 15.87 7.26
N SER A 79 3.39 15.20 6.22
CA SER A 79 2.54 14.15 5.70
C SER A 79 2.70 12.82 6.42
N ARG A 80 3.64 12.71 7.28
CA ARG A 80 3.99 11.46 7.92
C ARG A 80 2.97 10.93 8.90
N SER A 81 2.15 11.79 9.43
CA SER A 81 1.25 11.39 10.51
C SER A 81 0.29 10.28 10.11
N GLY A 82 -0.09 10.24 8.86
CA GLY A 82 -1.05 9.25 8.41
C GLY A 82 -0.54 7.83 8.56
N PHE A 83 0.72 7.64 8.29
CA PHE A 83 1.27 6.29 8.36
C PHE A 83 1.81 5.92 9.73
N GLY A 84 2.22 6.90 10.48
CA GLY A 84 2.78 6.62 11.79
C GLY A 84 1.80 5.95 12.73
N ASN A 85 0.53 6.01 12.42
CA ASN A 85 -0.50 5.51 13.30
C ASN A 85 -1.10 4.18 12.87
N PHE A 86 -0.51 3.55 11.97
CA PHE A 86 -0.96 2.19 11.65
C PHE A 86 -0.74 1.22 12.79
#